data_8f7d4d5ab2f25dc6aa35b377934a04ed
#
_entry.id   8f7d4d5ab2f25dc6aa35b377934a04ed
#
_cell.length_a   1.000
_cell.length_b   1.000
_cell.length_c   1.000
_cell.angle_alpha   90.00
_cell.angle_beta   90.00
_cell.angle_gamma   90.00
#
_symmetry.space_group_name_H-M   'P 1'
#
loop_
_entity.id
_entity.type
_entity.pdbx_description
1 polymer ?
#
loop_
_entity_poly.entity_id
_entity_poly.type
_entity_poly.pdbx_seq_one_letter_code
_entity_poly.pdbx_strand_id
1 'polypeptide(L)'
;MRRREFLAAACAAPFLPARRLNSGRPERASKVSPQARAIRLGGPIFLKSDDPGELAREHRRWGYSAAYCPAVRVDDGDRVRAIRTAYAAEQVVIAEVGAWRNMLDPDAQKRADNLRYVTERLALADLVEARCCVDIAGSYNPTVWYGAHPKNLSQEFFDATVENCRKVIDAVKPRKTTFSIEMMGWSLPDGPDSYLKLIRAVDRPAFAVHMDVCNGINSPDRFYRNSAFIKECFAKLGKWIVSCHAKDLAWIPEYNVHFREVVPGKGQMDYETYLGELSKLPVDAPLMLEHLQTAEEYTEGKNYIRSVGDRIGVRFV
;
A
#
# COMPACT_ATOMS: atom_id res chain seq x y z
N MET A 1 37.51 43.26 26.77
CA MET A 1 36.08 43.50 26.91
C MET A 1 35.51 42.37 27.74
N ARG A 2 34.78 42.69 28.81
CA ARG A 2 34.51 41.85 30.00
C ARG A 2 33.45 40.77 29.73
N ARG A 3 33.77 39.52 30.11
CA ARG A 3 32.79 38.43 30.28
C ARG A 3 31.86 38.73 31.45
N ARG A 4 30.55 38.61 31.28
CA ARG A 4 29.55 38.60 32.38
C ARG A 4 29.21 37.17 32.72
N GLU A 5 29.53 36.79 33.94
CA GLU A 5 29.13 35.55 34.57
C GLU A 5 27.63 35.64 34.94
N PHE A 6 26.86 34.61 34.61
CA PHE A 6 25.50 34.45 35.16
C PHE A 6 25.54 33.41 36.27
N LEU A 7 25.26 33.89 37.46
CA LEU A 7 25.08 33.10 38.69
C LEU A 7 23.83 32.20 38.54
N ALA A 8 24.00 30.90 38.77
CA ALA A 8 22.92 29.95 38.96
C ALA A 8 22.44 29.98 40.42
N ALA A 9 21.20 30.39 40.67
CA ALA A 9 20.55 30.23 41.93
C ALA A 9 19.87 28.86 42.01
N ALA A 10 20.38 27.95 42.84
CA ALA A 10 19.76 26.67 43.14
C ALA A 10 18.64 26.88 44.17
N CYS A 11 17.38 26.74 43.76
CA CYS A 11 16.24 26.58 44.66
C CYS A 11 16.03 25.08 44.91
N ALA A 12 16.32 24.66 46.14
CA ALA A 12 15.96 23.34 46.66
C ALA A 12 14.46 23.31 46.98
N ALA A 13 13.67 22.53 46.31
CA ALA A 13 12.30 22.19 46.66
C ALA A 13 12.25 20.81 47.33
N PRO A 14 11.40 20.59 48.36
CA PRO A 14 11.37 19.32 49.08
C PRO A 14 10.71 18.21 48.26
N PHE A 15 11.31 17.04 48.29
CA PHE A 15 10.78 15.82 47.72
C PHE A 15 9.50 15.39 48.48
N LEU A 16 8.36 15.44 47.80
CA LEU A 16 7.15 14.72 48.20
C LEU A 16 7.16 13.33 47.51
N PRO A 17 6.78 12.25 48.23
CA PRO A 17 6.79 10.92 47.64
C PRO A 17 5.74 10.82 46.54
N ALA A 18 6.17 10.38 45.37
CA ALA A 18 5.29 10.12 44.20
C ALA A 18 4.24 9.07 44.60
N ARG A 19 2.97 9.45 44.57
CA ARG A 19 1.85 8.51 44.55
C ARG A 19 2.01 7.64 43.30
N ARG A 20 2.10 6.32 43.50
CA ARG A 20 2.00 5.33 42.44
C ARG A 20 0.66 5.56 41.71
N LEU A 21 0.71 6.13 40.53
CA LEU A 21 -0.40 6.05 39.59
C LEU A 21 -0.57 4.60 39.24
N ASN A 22 -1.71 4.07 39.60
CA ASN A 22 -2.16 2.74 39.24
C ASN A 22 -2.14 2.67 37.70
N SER A 23 -1.17 1.95 37.11
CA SER A 23 -1.13 1.69 35.68
C SER A 23 -2.37 0.88 35.35
N GLY A 24 -3.36 1.54 34.78
CA GLY A 24 -4.51 0.87 34.21
C GLY A 24 -4.04 -0.31 33.34
N ARG A 25 -4.62 -1.47 33.58
CA ARG A 25 -4.43 -2.63 32.71
C ARG A 25 -4.61 -2.17 31.26
N PRO A 26 -3.71 -2.58 30.33
CA PRO A 26 -3.95 -2.33 28.93
C PRO A 26 -5.32 -2.90 28.57
N GLU A 27 -6.16 -2.07 27.99
CA GLU A 27 -7.45 -2.47 27.43
C GLU A 27 -7.18 -3.69 26.54
N ARG A 28 -7.84 -4.81 26.80
CA ARG A 28 -7.71 -6.02 25.97
C ARG A 28 -8.06 -5.62 24.56
N ALA A 29 -7.09 -5.79 23.64
CA ALA A 29 -7.32 -5.67 22.22
C ALA A 29 -8.65 -6.37 21.88
N SER A 30 -9.56 -5.67 21.24
CA SER A 30 -10.87 -6.23 20.91
C SER A 30 -10.63 -7.40 19.96
N LYS A 31 -11.00 -8.60 20.38
CA LYS A 31 -10.89 -9.78 19.52
C LYS A 31 -11.72 -9.55 18.25
N VAL A 32 -11.13 -9.84 17.11
CA VAL A 32 -11.80 -9.77 15.80
C VAL A 32 -13.06 -10.64 15.81
N SER A 33 -14.11 -10.17 15.13
CA SER A 33 -15.39 -10.90 15.02
C SER A 33 -15.19 -12.31 14.44
N PRO A 34 -15.97 -13.32 14.87
CA PRO A 34 -15.95 -14.65 14.28
C PRO A 34 -16.22 -14.69 12.77
N GLN A 35 -16.78 -13.65 12.20
CA GLN A 35 -17.05 -13.49 10.76
C GLN A 35 -15.88 -12.87 9.98
N ALA A 36 -14.76 -12.55 10.65
CA ALA A 36 -13.58 -11.96 9.99
C ALA A 36 -13.00 -12.93 8.97
N ARG A 37 -12.67 -12.42 7.78
CA ARG A 37 -12.06 -13.20 6.71
C ARG A 37 -10.58 -13.46 7.02
N ALA A 38 -10.06 -14.57 6.53
CA ALA A 38 -8.62 -14.80 6.51
C ALA A 38 -7.97 -13.87 5.46
N ILE A 39 -6.80 -13.34 5.79
CA ILE A 39 -6.03 -12.45 4.92
C ILE A 39 -5.08 -13.27 4.06
N ARG A 40 -4.98 -12.93 2.77
CA ARG A 40 -3.91 -13.39 1.91
C ARG A 40 -2.70 -12.50 2.08
N LEU A 41 -1.59 -13.08 2.50
CA LEU A 41 -0.32 -12.37 2.57
C LEU A 41 0.50 -12.72 1.34
N GLY A 42 1.17 -11.73 0.77
CA GLY A 42 2.04 -11.88 -0.38
C GLY A 42 3.28 -11.00 -0.32
N GLY A 43 4.14 -11.19 -1.28
CA GLY A 43 5.37 -10.42 -1.45
C GLY A 43 6.21 -11.03 -2.57
N PRO A 44 7.37 -10.47 -2.88
CA PRO A 44 8.29 -11.04 -3.85
C PRO A 44 8.87 -12.38 -3.38
N ILE A 45 9.30 -13.17 -4.34
CA ILE A 45 10.12 -14.37 -4.14
C ILE A 45 11.48 -14.16 -4.82
N PHE A 46 12.49 -14.90 -4.37
CA PHE A 46 13.86 -14.72 -4.83
C PHE A 46 14.34 -15.86 -5.74
N LEU A 47 13.44 -16.82 -6.03
CA LEU A 47 13.70 -17.87 -7.01
C LEU A 47 13.76 -17.29 -8.43
N LYS A 48 14.82 -17.58 -9.14
CA LYS A 48 14.95 -17.29 -10.57
C LYS A 48 14.49 -18.51 -11.35
N SER A 49 13.32 -18.46 -11.92
CA SER A 49 12.76 -19.51 -12.77
C SER A 49 11.85 -18.89 -13.83
N ASP A 50 11.80 -19.55 -14.99
CA ASP A 50 10.82 -19.23 -16.02
C ASP A 50 9.59 -20.16 -15.96
N ASP A 51 9.60 -21.19 -15.11
CA ASP A 51 8.46 -22.10 -14.95
C ASP A 51 7.41 -21.48 -14.00
N PRO A 52 6.20 -21.18 -14.49
CA PRO A 52 5.14 -20.65 -13.63
C PRO A 52 4.75 -21.57 -12.45
N GLY A 53 4.88 -22.90 -12.64
CA GLY A 53 4.60 -23.85 -11.57
C GLY A 53 5.63 -23.80 -10.45
N GLU A 54 6.92 -23.68 -10.78
CA GLU A 54 7.97 -23.45 -9.77
C GLU A 54 7.78 -22.16 -9.01
N LEU A 55 7.48 -21.06 -9.73
CA LEU A 55 7.22 -19.77 -9.12
C LEU A 55 6.01 -19.81 -8.17
N ALA A 56 4.92 -20.44 -8.57
CA ALA A 56 3.71 -20.56 -7.75
C ALA A 56 3.98 -21.38 -6.48
N ARG A 57 4.67 -22.53 -6.61
CA ARG A 57 5.09 -23.36 -5.46
C ARG A 57 6.03 -22.60 -4.52
N GLU A 58 6.92 -21.79 -5.07
CA GLU A 58 7.83 -20.99 -4.24
C GLU A 58 7.08 -19.97 -3.38
N HIS A 59 6.06 -19.28 -3.89
CA HIS A 59 5.19 -18.42 -3.08
C HIS A 59 4.61 -19.21 -1.90
N ARG A 60 4.13 -20.44 -2.13
CA ARG A 60 3.61 -21.30 -1.04
C ARG A 60 4.71 -21.69 -0.02
N ARG A 61 5.93 -21.96 -0.45
CA ARG A 61 7.06 -22.23 0.47
C ARG A 61 7.38 -21.03 1.35
N TRP A 62 7.25 -19.83 0.80
CA TRP A 62 7.36 -18.59 1.58
C TRP A 62 6.16 -18.37 2.52
N GLY A 63 5.13 -19.19 2.45
CA GLY A 63 3.87 -19.03 3.19
C GLY A 63 3.00 -17.93 2.61
N TYR A 64 3.19 -17.55 1.36
CA TYR A 64 2.34 -16.61 0.65
C TYR A 64 1.18 -17.30 -0.05
N SER A 65 0.03 -16.62 -0.07
CA SER A 65 -1.14 -17.01 -0.85
C SER A 65 -1.57 -15.92 -1.84
N ALA A 66 -0.75 -14.88 -1.96
CA ALA A 66 -0.87 -13.83 -2.96
C ALA A 66 0.50 -13.52 -3.57
N ALA A 67 0.54 -13.02 -4.79
CA ALA A 67 1.75 -12.78 -5.56
C ALA A 67 1.63 -11.54 -6.43
N TYR A 68 2.74 -10.89 -6.70
CA TYR A 68 2.91 -10.00 -7.84
C TYR A 68 2.87 -10.83 -9.14
N CYS A 69 2.32 -10.27 -10.20
CA CYS A 69 2.29 -10.94 -11.48
C CYS A 69 3.73 -11.19 -11.99
N PRO A 70 4.08 -12.43 -12.35
CA PRO A 70 5.36 -12.71 -13.01
C PRO A 70 5.54 -11.90 -14.29
N ALA A 71 6.79 -11.69 -14.68
CA ALA A 71 7.10 -11.00 -15.93
C ALA A 71 6.53 -11.77 -17.13
N VAL A 72 5.62 -11.14 -17.88
CA VAL A 72 4.98 -11.69 -19.08
C VAL A 72 4.48 -10.54 -19.94
N ARG A 73 4.50 -10.75 -21.25
CA ARG A 73 3.91 -9.81 -22.22
C ARG A 73 2.44 -10.15 -22.44
N VAL A 74 1.64 -9.12 -22.72
CA VAL A 74 0.20 -9.28 -22.98
C VAL A 74 -0.10 -10.14 -24.23
N ASP A 75 0.80 -10.15 -25.20
CA ASP A 75 0.69 -10.91 -26.45
C ASP A 75 1.21 -12.36 -26.35
N ASP A 76 1.83 -12.76 -25.23
CA ASP A 76 2.24 -14.13 -24.97
C ASP A 76 1.10 -14.93 -24.30
N GLY A 77 0.11 -15.30 -25.11
CA GLY A 77 -1.09 -15.97 -24.62
C GLY A 77 -0.84 -17.33 -23.98
N ASP A 78 0.18 -18.08 -24.43
CA ASP A 78 0.53 -19.39 -23.85
C ASP A 78 1.10 -19.22 -22.45
N ARG A 79 2.03 -18.31 -22.25
CA ARG A 79 2.61 -18.02 -20.96
C ARG A 79 1.60 -17.41 -19.99
N VAL A 80 0.72 -16.54 -20.47
CA VAL A 80 -0.39 -15.98 -19.67
C VAL A 80 -1.28 -17.11 -19.14
N ARG A 81 -1.67 -18.06 -19.98
CA ARG A 81 -2.47 -19.23 -19.58
C ARG A 81 -1.73 -20.11 -18.57
N ALA A 82 -0.44 -20.37 -18.82
CA ALA A 82 0.40 -21.18 -17.94
C ALA A 82 0.50 -20.54 -16.53
N ILE A 83 0.76 -19.23 -16.44
CA ILE A 83 0.80 -18.49 -15.17
C ILE A 83 -0.54 -18.62 -14.44
N ARG A 84 -1.65 -18.27 -15.10
CA ARG A 84 -2.96 -18.37 -14.48
C ARG A 84 -3.27 -19.76 -13.93
N THR A 85 -3.00 -20.80 -14.73
CA THR A 85 -3.25 -22.20 -14.34
C THR A 85 -2.38 -22.63 -13.16
N ALA A 86 -1.08 -22.32 -13.20
CA ALA A 86 -0.14 -22.72 -12.16
C ALA A 86 -0.44 -22.05 -10.81
N TYR A 87 -0.72 -20.74 -10.83
CA TYR A 87 -1.03 -20.00 -9.61
C TYR A 87 -2.38 -20.43 -9.01
N ALA A 88 -3.38 -20.69 -9.85
CA ALA A 88 -4.66 -21.23 -9.39
C ALA A 88 -4.51 -22.63 -8.75
N ALA A 89 -3.69 -23.52 -9.33
CA ALA A 89 -3.42 -24.86 -8.78
C ALA A 89 -2.80 -24.81 -7.39
N GLU A 90 -1.94 -23.85 -7.13
CA GLU A 90 -1.31 -23.64 -5.81
C GLU A 90 -2.15 -22.75 -4.87
N GLN A 91 -3.36 -22.33 -5.28
CA GLN A 91 -4.22 -21.41 -4.52
C GLN A 91 -3.53 -20.08 -4.17
N VAL A 92 -2.62 -19.61 -5.01
CA VAL A 92 -1.98 -18.30 -4.94
C VAL A 92 -2.73 -17.37 -5.88
N VAL A 93 -3.30 -16.28 -5.36
CA VAL A 93 -3.92 -15.26 -6.22
C VAL A 93 -2.86 -14.31 -6.76
N ILE A 94 -3.02 -13.87 -8.00
CA ILE A 94 -2.25 -12.75 -8.52
C ILE A 94 -2.91 -11.49 -7.96
N ALA A 95 -2.25 -10.85 -7.00
CA ALA A 95 -2.77 -9.66 -6.33
C ALA A 95 -2.81 -8.48 -7.29
N GLU A 96 -1.74 -8.28 -8.03
CA GLU A 96 -1.58 -7.08 -8.83
C GLU A 96 -0.64 -7.25 -10.03
N VAL A 97 -0.97 -6.51 -11.06
CA VAL A 97 -0.13 -6.23 -12.22
C VAL A 97 0.31 -4.78 -12.11
N GLY A 98 1.51 -4.53 -11.61
CA GLY A 98 2.06 -3.19 -11.51
C GLY A 98 2.31 -2.57 -12.87
N ALA A 99 1.89 -1.32 -13.08
CA ALA A 99 2.14 -0.56 -14.30
C ALA A 99 3.30 0.43 -14.15
N TRP A 100 3.35 1.12 -13.05
CA TRP A 100 4.43 2.01 -12.58
C TRP A 100 4.99 2.94 -13.66
N ARG A 101 4.12 3.81 -14.19
CA ARG A 101 4.44 4.80 -15.23
C ARG A 101 3.80 6.15 -14.92
N ASN A 102 4.49 7.22 -15.32
CA ASN A 102 3.97 8.56 -15.18
C ASN A 102 3.01 8.91 -16.33
N MET A 103 1.72 8.70 -16.14
CA MET A 103 0.68 9.10 -17.12
C MET A 103 0.49 10.61 -17.23
N LEU A 104 1.18 11.40 -16.40
CA LEU A 104 1.16 12.86 -16.38
C LEU A 104 2.54 13.46 -16.67
N ASP A 105 3.45 12.68 -17.29
CA ASP A 105 4.78 13.15 -17.65
C ASP A 105 4.71 14.48 -18.41
N PRO A 106 5.54 15.48 -18.06
CA PRO A 106 5.59 16.75 -18.79
C PRO A 106 5.89 16.59 -20.30
N ASP A 107 6.71 15.58 -20.65
CA ASP A 107 6.97 15.25 -22.05
C ASP A 107 5.75 14.56 -22.67
N ALA A 108 5.21 15.14 -23.74
CA ALA A 108 3.99 14.65 -24.38
C ALA A 108 4.13 13.26 -25.01
N GLN A 109 5.32 12.95 -25.57
CA GLN A 109 5.56 11.65 -26.19
C GLN A 109 5.66 10.56 -25.10
N LYS A 110 6.44 10.81 -24.05
CA LYS A 110 6.53 9.90 -22.90
C LYS A 110 5.18 9.67 -22.26
N ARG A 111 4.38 10.73 -22.09
CA ARG A 111 3.03 10.62 -21.54
C ARG A 111 2.13 9.72 -22.38
N ALA A 112 2.18 9.85 -23.71
CA ALA A 112 1.42 9.00 -24.63
C ALA A 112 1.90 7.54 -24.57
N ASP A 113 3.21 7.31 -24.55
CA ASP A 113 3.80 5.97 -24.45
C ASP A 113 3.48 5.30 -23.11
N ASN A 114 3.54 6.07 -22.01
CA ASN A 114 3.18 5.60 -20.68
C ASN A 114 1.71 5.22 -20.60
N LEU A 115 0.82 6.02 -21.14
CA LEU A 115 -0.62 5.72 -21.16
C LEU A 115 -0.91 4.42 -21.95
N ARG A 116 -0.24 4.23 -23.09
CA ARG A 116 -0.34 2.97 -23.84
C ARG A 116 0.15 1.78 -23.02
N TYR A 117 1.32 1.89 -22.40
CA TYR A 117 1.87 0.83 -21.55
C TYR A 117 0.92 0.47 -20.40
N VAL A 118 0.37 1.45 -19.68
CA VAL A 118 -0.59 1.22 -18.59
C VAL A 118 -1.85 0.50 -19.11
N THR A 119 -2.32 0.87 -20.31
CA THR A 119 -3.44 0.20 -20.97
C THR A 119 -3.14 -1.28 -21.25
N GLU A 120 -1.95 -1.59 -21.76
CA GLU A 120 -1.48 -2.97 -21.99
C GLU A 120 -1.36 -3.76 -20.66
N ARG A 121 -0.91 -3.10 -19.57
CA ARG A 121 -0.83 -3.74 -18.25
C ARG A 121 -2.22 -4.04 -17.68
N LEU A 122 -3.21 -3.18 -17.89
CA LEU A 122 -4.59 -3.48 -17.49
C LEU A 122 -5.16 -4.66 -18.31
N ALA A 123 -4.89 -4.73 -19.61
CA ALA A 123 -5.29 -5.86 -20.43
C ALA A 123 -4.64 -7.17 -19.95
N LEU A 124 -3.35 -7.13 -19.60
CA LEU A 124 -2.67 -8.28 -19.02
C LEU A 124 -3.30 -8.69 -17.67
N ALA A 125 -3.62 -7.73 -16.81
CA ALA A 125 -4.27 -8.01 -15.52
C ALA A 125 -5.60 -8.75 -15.71
N ASP A 126 -6.38 -8.36 -16.71
CA ASP A 126 -7.64 -9.04 -17.04
C ASP A 126 -7.41 -10.48 -17.53
N LEU A 127 -6.37 -10.71 -18.34
CA LEU A 127 -6.01 -12.03 -18.87
C LEU A 127 -5.48 -13.00 -17.80
N VAL A 128 -4.68 -12.51 -16.85
CA VAL A 128 -4.16 -13.32 -15.73
C VAL A 128 -5.13 -13.39 -14.55
N GLU A 129 -6.26 -12.71 -14.61
CA GLU A 129 -7.28 -12.62 -13.57
C GLU A 129 -6.71 -12.06 -12.23
N ALA A 130 -5.84 -11.05 -12.33
CA ALA A 130 -5.31 -10.35 -11.17
C ALA A 130 -6.42 -9.57 -10.44
N ARG A 131 -6.25 -9.31 -9.13
CA ARG A 131 -7.18 -8.47 -8.35
C ARG A 131 -7.24 -7.07 -8.93
N CYS A 132 -6.09 -6.50 -9.32
CA CYS A 132 -6.03 -5.21 -10.00
C CYS A 132 -4.83 -5.08 -10.93
N CYS A 133 -4.93 -4.10 -11.83
CA CYS A 133 -3.78 -3.39 -12.38
C CYS A 133 -3.59 -2.13 -11.55
N VAL A 134 -2.40 -1.88 -11.04
CA VAL A 134 -2.10 -0.73 -10.19
C VAL A 134 -1.04 0.17 -10.80
N ASP A 135 -1.27 1.48 -10.69
CA ASP A 135 -0.32 2.53 -11.02
C ASP A 135 -0.45 3.67 -10.02
N ILE A 136 0.44 4.65 -10.04
CA ILE A 136 0.23 5.95 -9.40
C ILE A 136 -0.34 6.94 -10.43
N ALA A 137 -0.91 8.05 -9.97
CA ALA A 137 -1.38 9.10 -10.91
C ALA A 137 -0.23 9.69 -11.74
N GLY A 138 0.98 9.69 -11.19
CA GLY A 138 2.17 10.26 -11.77
C GLY A 138 2.52 11.62 -11.15
N SER A 139 3.29 12.42 -11.87
CA SER A 139 3.74 13.73 -11.40
C SER A 139 4.07 14.65 -12.56
N TYR A 140 3.94 15.96 -12.34
CA TYR A 140 4.49 17.00 -13.22
C TYR A 140 5.97 17.30 -12.95
N ASN A 141 6.63 16.58 -12.03
CA ASN A 141 8.06 16.71 -11.80
C ASN A 141 8.85 16.21 -13.03
N PRO A 142 9.74 17.03 -13.61
CA PRO A 142 10.42 16.68 -14.86
C PRO A 142 11.55 15.65 -14.71
N THR A 143 12.00 15.39 -13.48
CA THR A 143 13.18 14.55 -13.22
C THR A 143 12.87 13.29 -12.42
N VAL A 144 11.87 13.35 -11.52
CA VAL A 144 11.44 12.22 -10.69
C VAL A 144 9.97 11.95 -10.99
N TRP A 145 9.70 10.85 -11.65
CA TRP A 145 8.38 10.52 -12.21
C TRP A 145 7.23 10.41 -11.18
N TYR A 146 7.56 10.26 -9.90
CA TYR A 146 6.64 10.27 -8.75
C TYR A 146 6.91 11.44 -7.79
N GLY A 147 7.81 12.36 -8.16
CA GLY A 147 8.36 13.38 -7.26
C GLY A 147 7.39 14.52 -6.95
N ALA A 148 7.77 15.30 -5.94
CA ALA A 148 7.02 16.48 -5.55
C ALA A 148 6.97 17.52 -6.67
N HIS A 149 5.78 18.13 -6.87
CA HIS A 149 5.58 19.29 -7.75
C HIS A 149 4.36 20.07 -7.28
N PRO A 150 4.37 21.42 -7.24
CA PRO A 150 3.27 22.23 -6.69
C PRO A 150 1.93 21.96 -7.38
N LYS A 151 1.93 21.66 -8.67
CA LYS A 151 0.70 21.34 -9.41
C LYS A 151 0.13 19.95 -9.15
N ASN A 152 0.86 19.04 -8.49
CA ASN A 152 0.36 17.68 -8.20
C ASN A 152 -0.88 17.67 -7.27
N LEU A 153 -1.15 18.77 -6.59
CA LEU A 153 -2.31 18.94 -5.71
C LEU A 153 -3.37 19.87 -6.33
N SER A 154 -3.23 20.24 -7.60
CA SER A 154 -4.16 21.13 -8.31
C SER A 154 -5.39 20.39 -8.85
N GLN A 155 -6.43 21.16 -9.17
CA GLN A 155 -7.61 20.64 -9.87
C GLN A 155 -7.25 20.16 -11.29
N GLU A 156 -6.31 20.83 -11.98
CA GLU A 156 -5.79 20.41 -13.29
C GLU A 156 -5.19 19.00 -13.24
N PHE A 157 -4.38 18.71 -12.21
CA PHE A 157 -3.80 17.37 -11.99
C PHE A 157 -4.89 16.34 -11.74
N PHE A 158 -5.85 16.67 -10.88
CA PHE A 158 -6.96 15.79 -10.56
C PHE A 158 -7.78 15.43 -11.81
N ASP A 159 -8.15 16.43 -12.61
CA ASP A 159 -8.97 16.25 -13.83
C ASP A 159 -8.23 15.41 -14.87
N ALA A 160 -6.93 15.65 -15.06
CA ALA A 160 -6.09 14.86 -15.94
C ALA A 160 -5.95 13.40 -15.47
N THR A 161 -5.86 13.15 -14.14
CA THR A 161 -5.86 11.80 -13.56
C THR A 161 -7.19 11.09 -13.85
N VAL A 162 -8.32 11.76 -13.65
CA VAL A 162 -9.66 11.21 -13.97
C VAL A 162 -9.75 10.84 -15.44
N GLU A 163 -9.31 11.71 -16.34
CA GLU A 163 -9.33 11.47 -17.78
C GLU A 163 -8.47 10.24 -18.17
N ASN A 164 -7.26 10.13 -17.62
CA ASN A 164 -6.37 9.00 -17.88
C ASN A 164 -6.97 7.68 -17.37
N CYS A 165 -7.52 7.66 -16.16
CA CYS A 165 -8.19 6.47 -15.63
C CYS A 165 -9.34 6.02 -16.53
N ARG A 166 -10.17 6.95 -17.01
CA ARG A 166 -11.26 6.65 -17.94
C ARG A 166 -10.74 6.10 -19.26
N LYS A 167 -9.72 6.73 -19.86
CA LYS A 167 -9.11 6.28 -21.12
C LYS A 167 -8.60 4.85 -21.02
N VAL A 168 -7.86 4.53 -19.96
CA VAL A 168 -7.32 3.17 -19.71
C VAL A 168 -8.44 2.16 -19.56
N ILE A 169 -9.43 2.44 -18.74
CA ILE A 169 -10.56 1.52 -18.47
C ILE A 169 -11.43 1.33 -19.73
N ASP A 170 -11.79 2.42 -20.39
CA ASP A 170 -12.69 2.40 -21.56
C ASP A 170 -12.03 1.71 -22.76
N ALA A 171 -10.69 1.77 -22.90
CA ALA A 171 -9.95 1.06 -23.94
C ALA A 171 -9.94 -0.46 -23.72
N VAL A 172 -9.78 -0.92 -22.49
CA VAL A 172 -9.67 -2.36 -22.16
C VAL A 172 -11.03 -2.99 -21.88
N LYS A 173 -11.91 -2.29 -21.15
CA LYS A 173 -13.20 -2.79 -20.64
C LYS A 173 -13.03 -4.11 -19.88
N PRO A 174 -12.19 -4.11 -18.82
CA PRO A 174 -11.84 -5.33 -18.12
C PRO A 174 -13.05 -5.99 -17.49
N ARG A 175 -13.04 -7.33 -17.42
CA ARG A 175 -14.15 -8.16 -16.90
C ARG A 175 -13.77 -8.95 -15.66
N LYS A 176 -12.47 -9.17 -15.43
CA LYS A 176 -11.93 -10.04 -14.38
C LYS A 176 -11.08 -9.28 -13.36
N THR A 177 -10.65 -8.09 -13.73
CA THR A 177 -9.77 -7.24 -12.94
C THR A 177 -10.34 -5.83 -12.80
N THR A 178 -9.66 -5.00 -12.02
CA THR A 178 -9.95 -3.58 -11.88
C THR A 178 -8.69 -2.75 -12.16
N PHE A 179 -8.86 -1.47 -12.44
CA PHE A 179 -7.78 -0.49 -12.47
C PHE A 179 -7.77 0.31 -11.19
N SER A 180 -6.60 0.52 -10.61
CA SER A 180 -6.44 1.23 -9.34
C SER A 180 -5.29 2.23 -9.42
N ILE A 181 -5.45 3.36 -8.73
CA ILE A 181 -4.38 4.32 -8.47
C ILE A 181 -3.94 4.16 -7.02
N GLU A 182 -2.66 3.96 -6.79
CA GLU A 182 -2.11 3.95 -5.44
C GLU A 182 -2.07 5.36 -4.84
N MET A 183 -2.40 5.48 -3.57
CA MET A 183 -2.34 6.73 -2.82
C MET A 183 -0.89 7.17 -2.62
N MET A 184 -0.60 8.46 -2.81
CA MET A 184 0.75 9.02 -2.71
C MET A 184 0.78 10.26 -1.81
N GLY A 185 1.89 10.48 -1.09
CA GLY A 185 2.03 11.64 -0.21
C GLY A 185 2.27 12.98 -0.93
N TRP A 186 2.72 12.96 -2.19
CA TRP A 186 3.11 14.13 -2.96
C TRP A 186 2.21 14.44 -4.17
N SER A 187 1.15 13.67 -4.35
CA SER A 187 0.18 13.87 -5.44
C SER A 187 -1.19 13.34 -5.04
N LEU A 188 -2.23 13.84 -5.71
CA LEU A 188 -3.59 13.31 -5.54
C LEU A 188 -3.71 11.90 -6.20
N PRO A 189 -4.41 10.97 -5.56
CA PRO A 189 -5.06 11.05 -4.25
C PRO A 189 -4.05 10.89 -3.10
N ASP A 190 -4.11 11.80 -2.12
CA ASP A 190 -3.20 11.88 -0.97
C ASP A 190 -3.83 11.45 0.37
N GLY A 191 -5.03 10.95 0.29
CA GLY A 191 -5.81 10.51 1.46
C GLY A 191 -7.22 10.03 1.08
N PRO A 192 -7.99 9.54 2.08
CA PRO A 192 -9.27 8.90 1.81
C PRO A 192 -10.32 9.82 1.18
N ASP A 193 -10.31 11.13 1.47
CA ASP A 193 -11.27 12.07 0.90
C ASP A 193 -10.98 12.37 -0.58
N SER A 194 -9.72 12.65 -0.91
CA SER A 194 -9.30 12.86 -2.28
C SER A 194 -9.48 11.60 -3.13
N TYR A 195 -9.25 10.42 -2.54
CA TYR A 195 -9.49 9.14 -3.22
C TYR A 195 -10.99 8.90 -3.47
N LEU A 196 -11.84 9.16 -2.48
CA LEU A 196 -13.30 9.05 -2.66
C LEU A 196 -13.83 10.02 -3.73
N LYS A 197 -13.25 11.24 -3.79
CA LYS A 197 -13.54 12.20 -4.87
C LYS A 197 -13.12 11.64 -6.23
N LEU A 198 -11.95 10.99 -6.31
CA LEU A 198 -11.44 10.38 -7.54
C LEU A 198 -12.36 9.23 -8.02
N ILE A 199 -12.78 8.33 -7.13
CA ILE A 199 -13.69 7.23 -7.47
C ILE A 199 -14.99 7.78 -8.09
N ARG A 200 -15.58 8.78 -7.44
CA ARG A 200 -16.82 9.41 -7.94
C ARG A 200 -16.63 10.09 -9.28
N ALA A 201 -15.48 10.76 -9.47
CA ALA A 201 -15.19 11.45 -10.70
C ALA A 201 -14.86 10.51 -11.86
N VAL A 202 -14.11 9.43 -11.62
CA VAL A 202 -13.82 8.42 -12.66
C VAL A 202 -15.11 7.74 -13.13
N ASP A 203 -16.02 7.43 -12.20
CA ASP A 203 -17.34 6.86 -12.50
C ASP A 203 -17.29 5.68 -13.47
N ARG A 204 -16.46 4.68 -13.13
CA ARG A 204 -16.34 3.42 -13.85
C ARG A 204 -16.38 2.25 -12.85
N PRO A 205 -17.24 1.24 -13.05
CA PRO A 205 -17.31 0.07 -12.16
C PRO A 205 -15.99 -0.67 -12.02
N ALA A 206 -15.14 -0.62 -13.03
CA ALA A 206 -13.82 -1.24 -13.05
C ALA A 206 -12.72 -0.38 -12.39
N PHE A 207 -13.07 0.79 -11.79
CA PHE A 207 -12.14 1.56 -11.00
C PHE A 207 -12.24 1.19 -9.53
N ALA A 208 -11.11 0.80 -8.93
CA ALA A 208 -11.03 0.32 -7.56
C ALA A 208 -9.92 1.00 -6.77
N VAL A 209 -9.72 0.57 -5.52
CA VAL A 209 -8.71 1.14 -4.60
C VAL A 209 -7.59 0.13 -4.39
N HIS A 210 -6.37 0.54 -4.70
CA HIS A 210 -5.18 -0.06 -4.15
C HIS A 210 -4.77 0.75 -2.90
N MET A 211 -4.79 0.10 -1.74
CA MET A 211 -4.61 0.79 -0.47
C MET A 211 -3.18 0.69 0.01
N ASP A 212 -2.45 1.78 -0.05
CA ASP A 212 -1.21 1.97 0.68
C ASP A 212 -1.39 3.05 1.76
N VAL A 213 -1.63 2.60 2.97
CA VAL A 213 -1.84 3.51 4.11
C VAL A 213 -0.57 4.27 4.45
N CYS A 214 0.59 3.62 4.27
CA CYS A 214 1.89 4.18 4.59
C CYS A 214 2.18 5.44 3.76
N ASN A 215 1.92 5.37 2.46
CA ASN A 215 2.07 6.50 1.54
C ASN A 215 1.15 7.68 1.89
N GLY A 216 0.00 7.41 2.51
CA GLY A 216 -0.92 8.45 2.97
C GLY A 216 -0.48 9.14 4.27
N ILE A 217 0.51 8.62 5.00
CA ILE A 217 1.04 9.22 6.23
C ILE A 217 2.09 10.27 5.85
N ASN A 218 1.64 11.48 5.59
CA ASN A 218 2.45 12.59 5.11
C ASN A 218 2.57 13.76 6.11
N SER A 219 2.21 13.53 7.38
CA SER A 219 2.26 14.55 8.42
C SER A 219 2.48 13.92 9.80
N PRO A 220 3.02 14.67 10.81
CA PRO A 220 3.13 14.22 12.19
C PRO A 220 1.79 13.79 12.78
N ASP A 221 0.71 14.47 12.43
CA ASP A 221 -0.62 14.14 12.90
C ASP A 221 -1.06 12.74 12.44
N ARG A 222 -0.93 12.44 11.14
CA ARG A 222 -1.23 11.10 10.61
C ARG A 222 -0.26 10.04 11.14
N PHE A 223 1.01 10.39 11.35
CA PHE A 223 2.02 9.47 11.88
C PHE A 223 1.68 9.03 13.31
N TYR A 224 1.40 9.96 14.21
CA TYR A 224 1.08 9.63 15.61
C TYR A 224 -0.34 9.08 15.80
N ARG A 225 -1.26 9.40 14.89
CA ARG A 225 -2.66 8.94 14.90
C ARG A 225 -2.97 8.00 13.76
N ASN A 226 -1.98 7.20 13.32
CA ASN A 226 -2.16 6.32 12.18
C ASN A 226 -3.29 5.30 12.35
N SER A 227 -3.57 4.82 13.56
CA SER A 227 -4.76 4.00 13.84
C SER A 227 -6.07 4.67 13.41
N ALA A 228 -6.22 5.97 13.69
CA ALA A 228 -7.41 6.72 13.29
C ALA A 228 -7.44 6.90 11.76
N PHE A 229 -6.30 7.20 11.16
CA PHE A 229 -6.16 7.34 9.71
C PHE A 229 -6.47 6.02 8.97
N ILE A 230 -5.96 4.88 9.46
CA ILE A 230 -6.30 3.55 8.93
C ILE A 230 -7.81 3.33 8.97
N LYS A 231 -8.45 3.51 10.14
CA LYS A 231 -9.90 3.35 10.28
C LYS A 231 -10.69 4.25 9.33
N GLU A 232 -10.25 5.49 9.14
CA GLU A 232 -10.87 6.43 8.21
C GLU A 232 -10.76 5.94 6.76
N CYS A 233 -9.58 5.47 6.34
CA CYS A 233 -9.36 4.89 5.01
C CYS A 233 -10.33 3.72 4.76
N PHE A 234 -10.39 2.77 5.68
CA PHE A 234 -11.27 1.60 5.53
C PHE A 234 -12.76 1.95 5.61
N ALA A 235 -13.15 2.87 6.48
CA ALA A 235 -14.54 3.33 6.58
C ALA A 235 -15.04 4.01 5.30
N LYS A 236 -14.18 4.85 4.68
CA LYS A 236 -14.54 5.61 3.47
C LYS A 236 -14.40 4.79 2.19
N LEU A 237 -13.38 3.93 2.10
CA LEU A 237 -12.96 3.28 0.86
C LEU A 237 -13.17 1.77 0.83
N GLY A 238 -13.46 1.13 1.96
CA GLY A 238 -13.43 -0.32 2.16
C GLY A 238 -14.16 -1.15 1.10
N LYS A 239 -15.29 -0.69 0.59
CA LYS A 239 -16.04 -1.42 -0.44
C LYS A 239 -15.38 -1.47 -1.82
N TRP A 240 -14.35 -0.64 -2.04
CA TRP A 240 -13.60 -0.59 -3.30
C TRP A 240 -12.16 -1.12 -3.17
N ILE A 241 -11.69 -1.41 -1.95
CA ILE A 241 -10.33 -1.92 -1.74
C ILE A 241 -10.22 -3.33 -2.31
N VAL A 242 -9.26 -3.55 -3.21
CA VAL A 242 -9.02 -4.83 -3.89
C VAL A 242 -7.63 -5.41 -3.65
N SER A 243 -6.67 -4.60 -3.25
CA SER A 243 -5.31 -4.97 -2.82
C SER A 243 -4.76 -3.93 -1.86
N CYS A 244 -3.80 -4.33 -1.02
CA CYS A 244 -3.17 -3.45 -0.04
C CYS A 244 -1.67 -3.69 -0.02
N HIS A 245 -0.87 -2.64 0.27
CA HIS A 245 0.54 -2.78 0.60
C HIS A 245 0.80 -2.81 2.10
N ALA A 246 1.79 -3.60 2.50
CA ALA A 246 2.30 -3.70 3.86
C ALA A 246 3.68 -3.04 3.92
N LYS A 247 3.73 -1.85 4.47
CA LYS A 247 4.94 -1.05 4.75
C LYS A 247 4.92 -0.59 6.20
N ASP A 248 6.01 -0.09 6.70
CA ASP A 248 6.08 0.55 8.01
C ASP A 248 6.93 1.82 7.93
N LEU A 249 6.68 2.77 8.81
CA LEU A 249 7.35 4.07 8.84
C LEU A 249 8.00 4.33 10.20
N ALA A 250 9.25 4.77 10.16
CA ALA A 250 9.95 5.32 11.31
C ALA A 250 10.27 6.81 11.07
N TRP A 251 10.22 7.58 12.16
CA TRP A 251 10.73 8.94 12.15
C TRP A 251 12.27 8.94 12.06
N ILE A 252 12.80 9.84 11.25
CA ILE A 252 14.25 10.12 11.22
C ILE A 252 14.52 11.34 12.08
N PRO A 253 15.54 11.32 12.98
CA PRO A 253 15.85 12.41 13.88
C PRO A 253 16.47 13.62 13.17
N GLU A 254 15.63 14.38 12.49
CA GLU A 254 15.93 15.62 11.79
C GLU A 254 14.97 16.72 12.25
N TYR A 255 15.33 18.01 12.03
CA TYR A 255 14.45 19.13 12.38
C TYR A 255 13.19 19.19 11.53
N ASN A 256 13.30 18.84 10.25
CA ASN A 256 12.14 18.77 9.36
C ASN A 256 11.41 17.45 9.53
N VAL A 257 10.13 17.44 9.14
CA VAL A 257 9.32 16.21 9.11
C VAL A 257 9.90 15.26 8.07
N HIS A 258 10.50 14.18 8.54
CA HIS A 258 11.09 13.18 7.68
C HIS A 258 10.77 11.77 8.21
N PHE A 259 10.07 10.99 7.40
CA PHE A 259 9.78 9.59 7.67
C PHE A 259 10.53 8.71 6.68
N ARG A 260 10.94 7.53 7.14
CA ARG A 260 11.57 6.52 6.31
C ARG A 260 10.81 5.21 6.41
N GLU A 261 10.64 4.55 5.27
CA GLU A 261 10.16 3.17 5.23
C GLU A 261 11.15 2.25 5.92
N VAL A 262 10.61 1.34 6.73
CA VAL A 262 11.35 0.33 7.48
C VAL A 262 10.63 -1.01 7.42
N VAL A 263 11.31 -2.06 7.83
CA VAL A 263 10.71 -3.40 7.92
C VAL A 263 9.49 -3.36 8.85
N PRO A 264 8.34 -3.94 8.48
CA PRO A 264 7.18 -4.05 9.34
C PRO A 264 7.52 -4.54 10.75
N GLY A 265 7.13 -3.76 11.76
CA GLY A 265 7.47 -3.99 13.16
C GLY A 265 8.65 -3.16 13.68
N LYS A 266 9.39 -2.48 12.82
CA LYS A 266 10.46 -1.54 13.22
C LYS A 266 10.01 -0.07 13.19
N GLY A 267 8.79 0.19 12.79
CA GLY A 267 8.20 1.51 12.70
C GLY A 267 7.05 1.73 13.68
N GLN A 268 6.12 2.59 13.28
CA GLN A 268 5.01 3.05 14.10
C GLN A 268 3.63 2.68 13.55
N MET A 269 3.56 1.88 12.47
CA MET A 269 2.28 1.47 11.89
C MET A 269 1.49 0.58 12.85
N ASP A 270 0.24 0.93 13.10
CA ASP A 270 -0.68 0.11 13.91
C ASP A 270 -1.22 -1.07 13.08
N TYR A 271 -0.43 -2.12 13.03
CA TYR A 271 -0.79 -3.36 12.34
C TYR A 271 -1.98 -4.10 12.97
N GLU A 272 -2.26 -3.91 14.28
CA GLU A 272 -3.45 -4.50 14.90
C GLU A 272 -4.71 -3.88 14.30
N THR A 273 -4.75 -2.54 14.18
CA THR A 273 -5.84 -1.85 13.49
C THR A 273 -5.88 -2.22 12.01
N TYR A 274 -4.72 -2.24 11.32
CA TYR A 274 -4.68 -2.50 9.88
C TYR A 274 -5.24 -3.89 9.53
N LEU A 275 -4.73 -4.93 10.17
CA LEU A 275 -5.20 -6.31 9.97
C LEU A 275 -6.66 -6.48 10.40
N GLY A 276 -7.03 -5.84 11.52
CA GLY A 276 -8.42 -5.85 12.00
C GLY A 276 -9.40 -5.27 10.98
N GLU A 277 -9.09 -4.12 10.38
CA GLU A 277 -9.93 -3.50 9.36
C GLU A 277 -9.92 -4.30 8.05
N LEU A 278 -8.75 -4.76 7.60
CA LEU A 278 -8.61 -5.56 6.38
C LEU A 278 -9.43 -6.85 6.44
N SER A 279 -9.43 -7.54 7.60
CA SER A 279 -10.18 -8.78 7.79
C SER A 279 -11.71 -8.61 7.73
N LYS A 280 -12.22 -7.39 7.86
CA LYS A 280 -13.65 -7.07 7.79
C LYS A 280 -14.13 -6.75 6.37
N LEU A 281 -13.23 -6.61 5.41
CA LEU A 281 -13.61 -6.26 4.05
C LEU A 281 -14.57 -7.29 3.44
N PRO A 282 -15.51 -6.85 2.60
CA PRO A 282 -16.43 -7.76 1.92
C PRO A 282 -15.77 -8.60 0.84
N VAL A 283 -14.60 -8.17 0.37
CA VAL A 283 -13.80 -8.82 -0.69
C VAL A 283 -12.51 -9.40 -0.12
N ASP A 284 -11.96 -10.37 -0.83
CA ASP A 284 -10.64 -10.96 -0.55
C ASP A 284 -9.55 -10.03 -1.13
N ALA A 285 -9.14 -9.03 -0.35
CA ALA A 285 -8.08 -8.10 -0.70
C ALA A 285 -6.74 -8.58 -0.11
N PRO A 286 -5.75 -8.94 -0.95
CA PRO A 286 -4.43 -9.34 -0.48
C PRO A 286 -3.68 -8.20 0.20
N LEU A 287 -2.78 -8.56 1.13
CA LEU A 287 -1.82 -7.67 1.76
C LEU A 287 -0.42 -8.02 1.24
N MET A 288 0.20 -7.12 0.49
CA MET A 288 1.46 -7.36 -0.21
C MET A 288 2.61 -6.62 0.47
N LEU A 289 3.64 -7.36 0.90
CA LEU A 289 4.89 -6.78 1.40
C LEU A 289 5.65 -6.11 0.25
N GLU A 290 6.13 -4.89 0.46
CA GLU A 290 6.77 -4.09 -0.56
C GLU A 290 8.01 -3.32 -0.02
N HIS A 291 8.90 -2.92 -0.94
CA HIS A 291 10.04 -2.01 -0.75
C HIS A 291 11.13 -2.49 0.24
N LEU A 292 11.11 -3.75 0.67
CA LEU A 292 12.20 -4.31 1.46
C LEU A 292 13.36 -4.73 0.54
N GLN A 293 14.58 -4.81 1.10
CA GLN A 293 15.78 -4.94 0.27
C GLN A 293 16.25 -6.39 0.15
N THR A 294 16.01 -7.23 1.16
CA THR A 294 16.54 -8.59 1.22
C THR A 294 15.49 -9.63 1.58
N ALA A 295 15.79 -10.89 1.29
CA ALA A 295 14.95 -12.03 1.66
C ALA A 295 14.72 -12.12 3.18
N GLU A 296 15.75 -11.76 3.95
CA GLU A 296 15.71 -11.74 5.41
C GLU A 296 14.73 -10.69 5.91
N GLU A 297 14.75 -9.47 5.34
CA GLU A 297 13.82 -8.39 5.68
C GLU A 297 12.36 -8.76 5.33
N TYR A 298 12.12 -9.39 4.17
CA TYR A 298 10.79 -9.93 3.84
C TYR A 298 10.35 -11.03 4.80
N THR A 299 11.26 -11.88 5.24
CA THR A 299 10.97 -12.92 6.25
C THR A 299 10.62 -12.29 7.59
N GLU A 300 11.39 -11.30 8.03
CA GLU A 300 11.16 -10.57 9.29
C GLU A 300 9.81 -9.87 9.27
N GLY A 301 9.53 -9.07 8.25
CA GLY A 301 8.27 -8.33 8.09
C GLY A 301 7.06 -9.27 8.02
N LYS A 302 7.16 -10.35 7.25
CA LYS A 302 6.14 -11.40 7.19
C LYS A 302 5.84 -12.01 8.56
N ASN A 303 6.88 -12.39 9.29
CA ASN A 303 6.74 -13.03 10.60
C ASN A 303 6.12 -12.07 11.61
N TYR A 304 6.52 -10.80 11.60
CA TYR A 304 5.91 -9.78 12.43
C TYR A 304 4.40 -9.64 12.14
N ILE A 305 4.02 -9.46 10.88
CA ILE A 305 2.61 -9.32 10.47
C ILE A 305 1.79 -10.53 10.93
N ARG A 306 2.30 -11.76 10.74
CA ARG A 306 1.63 -12.98 11.21
C ARG A 306 1.49 -12.99 12.72
N SER A 307 2.53 -12.63 13.46
CA SER A 307 2.49 -12.58 14.93
C SER A 307 1.46 -11.57 15.46
N VAL A 308 1.27 -10.44 14.75
CA VAL A 308 0.18 -9.51 15.07
C VAL A 308 -1.17 -10.14 14.83
N GLY A 309 -1.36 -10.79 13.68
CA GLY A 309 -2.61 -11.49 13.37
C GLY A 309 -2.97 -12.54 14.43
N ASP A 310 -2.01 -13.34 14.84
CA ASP A 310 -2.19 -14.37 15.88
C ASP A 310 -2.66 -13.73 17.21
N ARG A 311 -2.07 -12.60 17.62
CA ARG A 311 -2.47 -11.89 18.84
C ARG A 311 -3.91 -11.38 18.80
N ILE A 312 -4.39 -10.94 17.67
CA ILE A 312 -5.75 -10.37 17.53
C ILE A 312 -6.78 -11.37 16.97
N GLY A 313 -6.36 -12.60 16.65
CA GLY A 313 -7.22 -13.66 16.13
C GLY A 313 -7.57 -13.52 14.63
N VAL A 314 -6.75 -12.81 13.86
CA VAL A 314 -6.83 -12.75 12.39
C VAL A 314 -6.05 -13.91 11.79
N ARG A 315 -6.69 -14.66 10.90
CA ARG A 315 -6.05 -15.81 10.22
C ARG A 315 -5.44 -15.38 8.88
N PHE A 316 -4.41 -16.10 8.48
CA PHE A 316 -3.82 -16.02 7.14
C PHE A 316 -4.04 -17.34 6.40
N VAL A 317 -4.31 -17.27 5.09
CA VAL A 317 -4.45 -18.44 4.20
C VAL A 317 -3.20 -18.69 3.39
#